data_730f6304623847fc2c2f12ba3e4ea3cd
#
_entry.id   730f6304623847fc2c2f12ba3e4ea3cd
#
_cell.length_a   1.000
_cell.length_b   1.000
_cell.length_c   1.000
_cell.angle_alpha   90.00
_cell.angle_beta   90.00
_cell.angle_gamma   90.00
#
_symmetry.space_group_name_H-M   'P 1'
#
loop_
_entity.id
_entity.type
_entity.pdbx_description
1 polymer ?
#
loop_
_entity_poly.entity_id
_entity_poly.type
_entity_poly.pdbx_seq_one_letter_code
_entity_poly.pdbx_strand_id
1 'polypeptide(L)'
;MELNPDVLYRNSHRLVSQVSLDFKREIYDRINWKPRIIGIKGPKGVGKSTLLKQHIREAFPDDSKVLYASLDHIWFNGNSLDDLVEYHYIHGGTHLFLDEVHKYKNWQWGIKNIYDNYPSLNVVFTGSSMLQIDEGNADLSRRATMNIINGMSFREYLAFEGILSWDKVGLDDILSQHVEIATEITNKVHVLDYFDDYLRQGYYPFYKEDPEGFDERLAEVCKQVIEQDIPAVTEVEYATVQKLKKLLYIIAAQVPFIPKMEDIYTQLEVNREQGLKLLDLLERAALIGQLKTSVKAVKKMSSPDKLFLDNPNLMYALSSTPEIGTIRETFFYNQLSRVCKVNYPDRGDFLVDDRYLFEVGGPKKSFNQIKDIENSFLAIDGVEFGRGNKIPLWLFGFLY
;
A
#
# COMPACT_ATOMS: atom_id res chain seq x y z
N MET A 1 -13.97 -3.43 -35.56
CA MET A 1 -13.03 -2.44 -36.15
C MET A 1 -11.76 -2.55 -35.33
N GLU A 2 -10.73 -3.18 -35.89
CA GLU A 2 -9.44 -3.28 -35.20
C GLU A 2 -8.88 -1.87 -35.03
N LEU A 3 -8.62 -1.48 -33.78
CA LEU A 3 -8.00 -0.19 -33.49
C LEU A 3 -6.48 -0.30 -33.75
N ASN A 4 -5.94 0.63 -34.52
CA ASN A 4 -4.52 0.70 -34.80
C ASN A 4 -3.73 0.86 -33.49
N PRO A 5 -2.68 0.03 -33.20
CA PRO A 5 -1.81 0.15 -32.03
C PRO A 5 -1.15 1.53 -31.85
N ASP A 6 -1.01 2.33 -32.91
CA ASP A 6 -0.43 3.68 -32.87
C ASP A 6 -1.11 4.60 -31.85
N VAL A 7 -2.36 4.34 -31.51
CA VAL A 7 -3.05 5.11 -30.45
C VAL A 7 -2.39 4.91 -29.11
N LEU A 8 -1.90 3.69 -28.80
CA LEU A 8 -1.20 3.38 -27.56
C LEU A 8 0.17 4.08 -27.51
N TYR A 9 0.90 4.11 -28.63
CA TYR A 9 2.19 4.83 -28.72
C TYR A 9 2.03 6.33 -28.52
N ARG A 10 1.05 6.96 -29.18
CA ARG A 10 0.75 8.39 -28.95
C ARG A 10 0.37 8.69 -27.52
N ASN A 11 -0.44 7.83 -26.88
CA ASN A 11 -0.83 7.98 -25.49
C ASN A 11 0.37 7.78 -24.57
N SER A 12 1.22 6.77 -24.81
CA SER A 12 2.46 6.52 -24.09
C SER A 12 3.34 7.77 -24.08
N HIS A 13 3.67 8.29 -25.26
CA HIS A 13 4.52 9.49 -25.38
C HIS A 13 3.94 10.68 -24.62
N ARG A 14 2.64 10.97 -24.79
CA ARG A 14 1.97 12.08 -24.09
C ARG A 14 2.03 11.92 -22.57
N LEU A 15 1.69 10.74 -22.05
CA LEU A 15 1.62 10.49 -20.61
C LEU A 15 3.01 10.48 -19.95
N VAL A 16 4.00 9.93 -20.64
CA VAL A 16 5.38 9.88 -20.15
C VAL A 16 6.02 11.27 -20.17
N SER A 17 5.80 12.07 -21.21
CA SER A 17 6.39 13.41 -21.30
C SER A 17 5.83 14.39 -20.25
N GLN A 18 4.63 14.16 -19.74
CA GLN A 18 3.97 15.04 -18.76
C GLN A 18 4.25 14.68 -17.30
N VAL A 19 4.80 13.49 -17.01
CA VAL A 19 5.03 13.09 -15.61
C VAL A 19 6.16 13.92 -15.00
N SER A 20 5.96 14.48 -13.77
CA SER A 20 7.03 15.16 -13.04
C SER A 20 8.10 14.20 -12.54
N LEU A 21 9.35 14.64 -12.50
CA LEU A 21 10.50 13.95 -11.88
C LEU A 21 10.94 14.63 -10.56
N ASP A 22 10.23 15.66 -10.10
CA ASP A 22 10.61 16.45 -8.93
C ASP A 22 10.56 15.63 -7.63
N PHE A 23 9.64 14.68 -7.57
CA PHE A 23 9.53 13.73 -6.46
C PHE A 23 9.43 12.31 -7.00
N LYS A 24 10.24 11.41 -6.44
CA LYS A 24 10.17 9.97 -6.67
C LYS A 24 9.96 9.23 -5.34
N ARG A 25 9.13 8.20 -5.38
CA ARG A 25 8.92 7.31 -4.23
C ARG A 25 10.22 6.58 -3.89
N GLU A 26 10.52 6.39 -2.60
CA GLU A 26 11.75 5.75 -2.13
C GLU A 26 11.99 4.36 -2.76
N ILE A 27 10.93 3.62 -3.00
CA ILE A 27 11.00 2.33 -3.68
C ILE A 27 11.63 2.40 -5.08
N TYR A 28 11.58 3.55 -5.75
CA TYR A 28 12.14 3.72 -7.10
C TYR A 28 13.63 3.34 -7.14
N ASP A 29 14.40 3.77 -6.14
CA ASP A 29 15.84 3.50 -6.04
C ASP A 29 16.14 2.08 -5.54
N ARG A 30 15.17 1.41 -4.91
CA ARG A 30 15.31 0.02 -4.44
C ARG A 30 14.94 -1.03 -5.50
N ILE A 31 14.16 -0.66 -6.50
CA ILE A 31 13.80 -1.60 -7.57
C ILE A 31 15.05 -1.94 -8.38
N ASN A 32 15.35 -3.24 -8.46
CA ASN A 32 16.30 -3.72 -9.44
C ASN A 32 15.60 -3.77 -10.81
N TRP A 33 15.94 -2.83 -11.69
CA TRP A 33 15.34 -2.70 -13.03
C TRP A 33 15.95 -3.62 -14.09
N LYS A 34 16.92 -4.50 -13.72
CA LYS A 34 17.63 -5.40 -14.66
C LYS A 34 16.88 -6.68 -15.03
N PRO A 35 16.05 -7.30 -14.16
CA PRO A 35 15.30 -8.51 -14.51
C PRO A 35 14.38 -8.28 -15.71
N ARG A 36 14.25 -9.29 -16.56
CA ARG A 36 13.39 -9.23 -17.75
C ARG A 36 11.91 -9.00 -17.42
N ILE A 37 11.45 -9.56 -16.33
CA ILE A 37 10.05 -9.39 -15.89
C ILE A 37 10.07 -8.82 -14.48
N ILE A 38 9.50 -7.63 -14.32
CA ILE A 38 9.38 -6.94 -13.04
C ILE A 38 7.91 -6.64 -12.78
N GLY A 39 7.41 -7.09 -11.64
CA GLY A 39 6.07 -6.76 -11.17
C GLY A 39 6.11 -5.74 -10.02
N ILE A 40 5.20 -4.79 -10.06
CA ILE A 40 5.01 -3.78 -9.00
C ILE A 40 3.55 -3.83 -8.56
N LYS A 41 3.30 -4.26 -7.31
CA LYS A 41 1.96 -4.31 -6.75
C LYS A 41 1.80 -3.37 -5.57
N GLY A 42 0.60 -2.90 -5.34
CA GLY A 42 0.29 -2.03 -4.21
C GLY A 42 -1.13 -1.48 -4.28
N PRO A 43 -1.58 -0.78 -3.22
CA PRO A 43 -2.91 -0.20 -3.16
C PRO A 43 -3.22 0.71 -4.34
N LYS A 44 -4.50 0.90 -4.62
CA LYS A 44 -4.92 1.86 -5.64
C LYS A 44 -4.64 3.29 -5.15
N GLY A 45 -4.14 4.15 -6.05
CA GLY A 45 -3.85 5.55 -5.72
C GLY A 45 -2.47 5.84 -5.11
N VAL A 46 -1.59 4.84 -4.88
CA VAL A 46 -0.27 5.04 -4.25
C VAL A 46 0.84 5.48 -5.22
N GLY A 47 0.53 5.67 -6.52
CA GLY A 47 1.48 6.21 -7.50
C GLY A 47 2.20 5.16 -8.37
N LYS A 48 1.68 3.93 -8.52
CA LYS A 48 2.27 2.88 -9.38
C LYS A 48 2.49 3.34 -10.83
N SER A 49 1.43 3.86 -11.45
CA SER A 49 1.46 4.33 -12.84
C SER A 49 2.42 5.51 -13.02
N THR A 50 2.52 6.37 -12.02
CA THR A 50 3.47 7.49 -12.00
C THR A 50 4.90 6.98 -11.95
N LEU A 51 5.19 6.01 -11.08
CA LEU A 51 6.51 5.39 -10.95
C LEU A 51 6.97 4.74 -12.26
N LEU A 52 6.10 4.01 -12.99
CA LEU A 52 6.42 3.47 -14.31
C LEU A 52 6.79 4.58 -15.30
N LYS A 53 5.95 5.61 -15.39
CA LYS A 53 6.15 6.73 -16.32
C LYS A 53 7.43 7.52 -16.00
N GLN A 54 7.74 7.70 -14.72
CA GLN A 54 8.98 8.32 -14.27
C GLN A 54 10.20 7.51 -14.71
N HIS A 55 10.15 6.19 -14.54
CA HIS A 55 11.24 5.31 -14.98
C HIS A 55 11.45 5.36 -16.50
N ILE A 56 10.37 5.33 -17.27
CA ILE A 56 10.47 5.45 -18.73
C ILE A 56 11.09 6.80 -19.11
N ARG A 57 10.60 7.90 -18.54
CA ARG A 57 11.10 9.26 -18.85
C ARG A 57 12.57 9.45 -18.53
N GLU A 58 13.06 8.82 -17.48
CA GLU A 58 14.45 8.96 -17.01
C GLU A 58 15.41 7.98 -17.74
N ALA A 59 15.02 6.71 -17.85
CA ALA A 59 15.89 5.66 -18.36
C ALA A 59 15.85 5.52 -19.89
N PHE A 60 14.75 5.97 -20.54
CA PHE A 60 14.51 5.80 -21.98
C PHE A 60 14.02 7.11 -22.62
N PRO A 61 14.76 8.22 -22.49
CA PRO A 61 14.35 9.48 -23.10
C PRO A 61 14.32 9.32 -24.62
N ASP A 62 13.17 9.63 -25.22
CA ASP A 62 12.92 9.60 -26.68
C ASP A 62 13.12 8.23 -27.35
N ASP A 63 13.02 7.13 -26.60
CA ASP A 63 13.16 5.78 -27.15
C ASP A 63 11.83 5.25 -27.72
N SER A 64 11.72 5.23 -29.05
CA SER A 64 10.55 4.67 -29.76
C SER A 64 10.36 3.15 -29.58
N LYS A 65 11.35 2.46 -28.98
CA LYS A 65 11.33 1.02 -28.70
C LYS A 65 10.73 0.68 -27.34
N VAL A 66 10.23 1.69 -26.62
CA VAL A 66 9.61 1.54 -25.31
C VAL A 66 8.15 1.95 -25.38
N LEU A 67 7.27 1.13 -24.84
CA LEU A 67 5.84 1.38 -24.82
C LEU A 67 5.26 1.27 -23.40
N TYR A 68 4.53 2.30 -22.96
CA TYR A 68 3.62 2.26 -21.81
C TYR A 68 2.20 2.02 -22.29
N ALA A 69 1.53 1.01 -21.77
CA ALA A 69 0.12 0.72 -22.06
C ALA A 69 -0.63 0.29 -20.79
N SER A 70 -1.77 0.91 -20.52
CA SER A 70 -2.69 0.44 -19.50
C SER A 70 -3.59 -0.63 -20.08
N LEU A 71 -3.72 -1.78 -19.40
CA LEU A 71 -4.54 -2.90 -19.88
C LEU A 71 -6.05 -2.71 -19.63
N ASP A 72 -6.47 -1.61 -19.01
CA ASP A 72 -7.86 -1.15 -18.96
C ASP A 72 -8.25 -0.22 -20.11
N HIS A 73 -7.29 0.09 -21.01
CA HIS A 73 -7.55 0.95 -22.16
C HIS A 73 -8.54 0.29 -23.14
N ILE A 74 -9.46 1.09 -23.71
CA ILE A 74 -10.53 0.63 -24.61
C ILE A 74 -10.01 -0.15 -25.83
N TRP A 75 -8.76 0.02 -26.20
CA TRP A 75 -8.11 -0.73 -27.28
C TRP A 75 -8.18 -2.25 -27.04
N PHE A 76 -8.04 -2.70 -25.78
CA PHE A 76 -8.09 -4.10 -25.40
C PHE A 76 -9.51 -4.72 -25.40
N ASN A 77 -10.56 -3.94 -25.64
CA ASN A 77 -11.92 -4.50 -25.81
C ASN A 77 -12.09 -5.26 -27.13
N GLY A 78 -11.22 -5.03 -28.13
CA GLY A 78 -11.29 -5.69 -29.43
C GLY A 78 -9.97 -6.25 -29.92
N ASN A 79 -8.89 -6.09 -29.16
CA ASN A 79 -7.56 -6.57 -29.51
C ASN A 79 -6.95 -7.30 -28.31
N SER A 80 -6.06 -8.24 -28.56
CA SER A 80 -5.41 -9.00 -27.51
C SER A 80 -4.08 -8.39 -27.07
N LEU A 81 -3.59 -8.81 -25.89
CA LEU A 81 -2.24 -8.48 -25.46
C LEU A 81 -1.20 -9.09 -26.41
N ASP A 82 -1.45 -10.28 -26.94
CA ASP A 82 -0.55 -10.95 -27.88
C ASP A 82 -0.41 -10.15 -29.19
N ASP A 83 -1.51 -9.54 -29.70
CA ASP A 83 -1.45 -8.67 -30.91
C ASP A 83 -0.57 -7.43 -30.65
N LEU A 84 -0.66 -6.83 -29.46
CA LEU A 84 0.19 -5.71 -29.08
C LEU A 84 1.65 -6.11 -28.98
N VAL A 85 1.92 -7.25 -28.33
CA VAL A 85 3.28 -7.77 -28.14
C VAL A 85 3.94 -8.09 -29.45
N GLU A 86 3.24 -8.81 -30.35
CA GLU A 86 3.73 -9.13 -31.69
C GLU A 86 4.02 -7.86 -32.49
N TYR A 87 3.07 -6.92 -32.52
CA TYR A 87 3.26 -5.64 -33.18
C TYR A 87 4.49 -4.90 -32.65
N HIS A 88 4.62 -4.78 -31.32
CA HIS A 88 5.75 -4.10 -30.68
C HIS A 88 7.09 -4.78 -31.02
N TYR A 89 7.12 -6.11 -30.97
CA TYR A 89 8.31 -6.90 -31.21
C TYR A 89 8.82 -6.80 -32.67
N ILE A 90 7.93 -6.96 -33.67
CA ILE A 90 8.33 -6.89 -35.08
C ILE A 90 8.77 -5.49 -35.51
N HIS A 91 8.33 -4.44 -34.80
CA HIS A 91 8.78 -3.06 -35.02
C HIS A 91 10.01 -2.69 -34.18
N GLY A 92 10.70 -3.68 -33.59
CA GLY A 92 11.95 -3.49 -32.86
C GLY A 92 11.81 -3.00 -31.44
N GLY A 93 10.61 -3.15 -30.84
CA GLY A 93 10.36 -2.85 -29.43
C GLY A 93 11.21 -3.70 -28.49
N THR A 94 11.67 -3.08 -27.40
CA THR A 94 12.56 -3.70 -26.41
C THR A 94 11.99 -3.77 -25.02
N HIS A 95 11.10 -2.84 -24.65
CA HIS A 95 10.51 -2.75 -23.33
C HIS A 95 9.01 -2.47 -23.40
N LEU A 96 8.25 -3.24 -22.63
CA LEU A 96 6.81 -3.03 -22.40
C LEU A 96 6.55 -2.69 -20.94
N PHE A 97 5.88 -1.58 -20.70
CA PHE A 97 5.40 -1.16 -19.38
C PHE A 97 3.88 -1.31 -19.38
N LEU A 98 3.40 -2.39 -18.74
CA LEU A 98 1.99 -2.78 -18.73
C LEU A 98 1.35 -2.37 -17.41
N ASP A 99 0.46 -1.40 -17.44
CA ASP A 99 -0.21 -0.90 -16.24
C ASP A 99 -1.55 -1.60 -16.01
N GLU A 100 -1.94 -1.77 -14.73
CA GLU A 100 -3.22 -2.35 -14.31
C GLU A 100 -3.51 -3.74 -14.92
N VAL A 101 -2.50 -4.65 -14.95
CA VAL A 101 -2.62 -5.95 -15.64
C VAL A 101 -3.79 -6.80 -15.15
N HIS A 102 -4.23 -6.64 -13.90
CA HIS A 102 -5.36 -7.38 -13.34
C HIS A 102 -6.71 -7.06 -14.00
N LYS A 103 -6.80 -5.97 -14.75
CA LYS A 103 -7.99 -5.65 -15.57
C LYS A 103 -8.07 -6.48 -16.84
N TYR A 104 -6.99 -7.12 -17.26
CA TYR A 104 -6.94 -7.98 -18.43
C TYR A 104 -7.12 -9.45 -18.04
N LYS A 105 -8.12 -10.11 -18.61
CA LYS A 105 -8.41 -11.52 -18.33
C LYS A 105 -7.21 -12.41 -18.72
N ASN A 106 -6.83 -13.33 -17.85
CA ASN A 106 -5.70 -14.24 -18.06
C ASN A 106 -4.35 -13.54 -18.26
N TRP A 107 -4.16 -12.37 -17.68
CA TRP A 107 -2.91 -11.60 -17.77
C TRP A 107 -1.64 -12.41 -17.42
N GLN A 108 -1.73 -13.37 -16.48
CA GLN A 108 -0.59 -14.22 -16.10
C GLN A 108 -0.10 -15.07 -17.28
N TRP A 109 -1.03 -15.60 -18.08
CA TRP A 109 -0.71 -16.33 -19.30
C TRP A 109 -0.07 -15.42 -20.34
N GLY A 110 -0.54 -14.20 -20.50
CA GLY A 110 0.05 -13.21 -21.39
C GLY A 110 1.50 -12.89 -20.99
N ILE A 111 1.78 -12.58 -19.72
CA ILE A 111 3.13 -12.33 -19.24
C ILE A 111 4.03 -13.56 -19.39
N LYS A 112 3.52 -14.76 -19.10
CA LYS A 112 4.25 -16.00 -19.33
C LYS A 112 4.57 -16.21 -20.80
N ASN A 113 3.61 -16.00 -21.71
CA ASN A 113 3.79 -16.12 -23.15
C ASN A 113 4.89 -15.16 -23.65
N ILE A 114 4.90 -13.92 -23.17
CA ILE A 114 5.96 -12.96 -23.49
C ILE A 114 7.33 -13.49 -23.03
N TYR A 115 7.42 -14.00 -21.81
CA TYR A 115 8.68 -14.54 -21.30
C TYR A 115 9.20 -15.71 -22.14
N ASP A 116 8.33 -16.64 -22.51
CA ASP A 116 8.74 -17.88 -23.18
C ASP A 116 9.02 -17.67 -24.68
N ASN A 117 8.29 -16.77 -25.37
CA ASN A 117 8.37 -16.60 -26.82
C ASN A 117 9.16 -15.38 -27.31
N TYR A 118 9.36 -14.36 -26.47
CA TYR A 118 10.03 -13.10 -26.84
C TYR A 118 11.25 -12.84 -25.95
N PRO A 119 12.36 -13.58 -26.08
CA PRO A 119 13.47 -13.57 -25.12
C PRO A 119 14.20 -12.22 -25.01
N SER A 120 14.12 -11.36 -26.01
CA SER A 120 14.73 -10.02 -26.01
C SER A 120 13.81 -8.93 -25.47
N LEU A 121 12.53 -9.24 -25.16
CA LEU A 121 11.58 -8.27 -24.66
C LEU A 121 11.59 -8.22 -23.13
N ASN A 122 11.73 -7.02 -22.57
CA ASN A 122 11.64 -6.76 -21.15
C ASN A 122 10.23 -6.26 -20.82
N VAL A 123 9.68 -6.70 -19.68
CA VAL A 123 8.33 -6.28 -19.25
C VAL A 123 8.37 -5.81 -17.81
N VAL A 124 7.84 -4.61 -17.59
CA VAL A 124 7.52 -4.13 -16.25
C VAL A 124 6.00 -4.01 -16.17
N PHE A 125 5.39 -4.62 -15.17
CA PHE A 125 3.93 -4.54 -15.02
C PHE A 125 3.50 -4.08 -13.64
N THR A 126 2.34 -3.41 -13.57
CA THR A 126 1.70 -3.06 -12.31
C THR A 126 0.36 -3.74 -12.12
N GLY A 127 -0.05 -3.80 -10.88
CA GLY A 127 -1.41 -4.23 -10.56
C GLY A 127 -1.81 -3.96 -9.11
N SER A 128 -3.03 -4.37 -8.78
CA SER A 128 -3.61 -4.24 -7.45
C SER A 128 -2.74 -4.91 -6.37
N SER A 129 -2.87 -4.47 -5.13
CA SER A 129 -2.33 -5.15 -3.94
C SER A 129 -2.78 -6.62 -3.85
N MET A 130 -3.95 -6.92 -4.41
CA MET A 130 -4.52 -8.26 -4.50
C MET A 130 -3.75 -9.21 -5.41
N LEU A 131 -2.88 -8.72 -6.30
CA LEU A 131 -2.13 -9.58 -7.22
C LEU A 131 -1.37 -10.65 -6.47
N GLN A 132 -1.74 -11.90 -6.72
CA GLN A 132 -1.00 -13.08 -6.29
C GLN A 132 -0.39 -13.76 -7.51
N ILE A 133 0.91 -13.96 -7.46
CA ILE A 133 1.62 -14.78 -8.43
C ILE A 133 1.58 -16.26 -8.01
N ASP A 134 1.33 -16.52 -6.71
CA ASP A 134 1.55 -17.84 -6.09
C ASP A 134 0.33 -18.76 -6.14
N GLU A 135 -0.89 -18.28 -6.34
CA GLU A 135 -2.08 -19.14 -6.37
C GLU A 135 -2.46 -19.50 -7.81
N GLY A 136 -1.97 -20.63 -8.27
CA GLY A 136 -2.40 -21.28 -9.52
C GLY A 136 -1.41 -21.27 -10.69
N ASN A 137 -0.33 -20.45 -10.63
CA ASN A 137 0.71 -20.45 -11.65
C ASN A 137 2.12 -20.37 -11.04
N ALA A 138 2.59 -21.50 -10.52
CA ALA A 138 3.99 -21.66 -10.06
C ALA A 138 5.05 -21.23 -11.10
N ASP A 139 4.64 -21.06 -12.34
CA ASP A 139 5.50 -20.68 -13.46
C ASP A 139 5.85 -19.20 -13.49
N LEU A 140 4.96 -18.28 -13.07
CA LEU A 140 5.25 -16.85 -13.10
C LEU A 140 6.10 -16.41 -11.89
N SER A 141 5.96 -17.08 -10.74
CA SER A 141 6.74 -16.79 -9.52
C SER A 141 8.24 -16.96 -9.71
N ARG A 142 8.67 -17.81 -10.64
CA ARG A 142 10.08 -18.02 -10.98
C ARG A 142 10.60 -17.07 -12.06
N ARG A 143 9.70 -16.37 -12.76
CA ARG A 143 10.03 -15.52 -13.93
C ARG A 143 10.00 -14.03 -13.60
N ALA A 144 9.19 -13.60 -12.65
CA ALA A 144 8.99 -12.20 -12.30
C ALA A 144 9.58 -11.84 -10.93
N THR A 145 10.29 -10.73 -10.87
CA THR A 145 10.71 -10.12 -9.60
C THR A 145 9.62 -9.17 -9.13
N MET A 146 9.02 -9.47 -7.95
CA MET A 146 7.93 -8.66 -7.41
C MET A 146 8.42 -7.60 -6.45
N ASN A 147 7.90 -6.39 -6.60
CA ASN A 147 8.10 -5.26 -5.70
C ASN A 147 6.76 -4.78 -5.14
N ILE A 148 6.76 -4.31 -3.90
CA ILE A 148 5.55 -3.80 -3.23
C ILE A 148 5.74 -2.32 -2.97
N ILE A 149 4.83 -1.50 -3.53
CA ILE A 149 4.73 -0.08 -3.20
C ILE A 149 3.58 0.14 -2.21
N ASN A 150 3.89 0.73 -1.07
CA ASN A 150 2.90 1.16 -0.06
C ASN A 150 2.43 2.58 -0.34
N GLY A 151 1.52 3.12 0.46
CA GLY A 151 1.27 4.55 0.50
C GLY A 151 2.49 5.32 0.99
N MET A 152 2.47 6.65 0.94
CA MET A 152 3.59 7.46 1.42
C MET A 152 3.76 7.31 2.94
N SER A 153 4.99 7.18 3.40
CA SER A 153 5.34 7.42 4.79
C SER A 153 5.26 8.92 5.11
N PHE A 154 5.28 9.28 6.39
CA PHE A 154 5.33 10.71 6.75
C PHE A 154 6.59 11.38 6.20
N ARG A 155 7.72 10.69 6.20
CA ARG A 155 8.95 11.14 5.57
C ARG A 155 8.79 11.44 4.08
N GLU A 156 8.17 10.51 3.33
CA GLU A 156 7.90 10.70 1.90
C GLU A 156 6.90 11.83 1.65
N TYR A 157 5.91 12.00 2.53
CA TYR A 157 4.96 13.12 2.46
C TYR A 157 5.67 14.48 2.61
N LEU A 158 6.57 14.62 3.59
CA LEU A 158 7.35 15.85 3.75
C LEU A 158 8.21 16.15 2.52
N ALA A 159 8.80 15.12 1.91
CA ALA A 159 9.57 15.28 0.67
C ALA A 159 8.66 15.61 -0.53
N PHE A 160 7.48 15.00 -0.62
CA PHE A 160 6.48 15.28 -1.66
C PHE A 160 5.92 16.70 -1.59
N GLU A 161 5.79 17.24 -0.37
CA GLU A 161 5.44 18.65 -0.14
C GLU A 161 6.59 19.63 -0.37
N GLY A 162 7.82 19.12 -0.60
CA GLY A 162 9.00 19.98 -0.75
C GLY A 162 9.47 20.61 0.57
N ILE A 163 9.03 20.07 1.71
CA ILE A 163 9.31 20.61 3.05
C ILE A 163 10.63 20.09 3.60
N LEU A 164 10.82 18.76 3.55
CA LEU A 164 12.02 18.11 4.08
C LEU A 164 12.32 16.85 3.28
N SER A 165 13.54 16.74 2.76
CA SER A 165 14.11 15.48 2.27
C SER A 165 15.00 14.89 3.35
N TRP A 166 14.74 13.63 3.72
CA TRP A 166 15.47 12.92 4.77
C TRP A 166 15.61 11.44 4.40
N ASP A 167 16.68 10.81 4.86
CA ASP A 167 16.86 9.38 4.69
C ASP A 167 15.96 8.60 5.65
N LYS A 168 15.62 7.35 5.29
CA LYS A 168 14.90 6.48 6.20
C LYS A 168 15.73 6.14 7.44
N VAL A 169 15.06 5.95 8.56
CA VAL A 169 15.67 5.65 9.84
C VAL A 169 15.28 4.23 10.27
N GLY A 170 16.24 3.42 10.69
CA GLY A 170 15.98 2.08 11.20
C GLY A 170 15.23 2.09 12.53
N LEU A 171 14.48 1.03 12.84
CA LEU A 171 13.78 0.94 14.13
C LEU A 171 14.77 0.99 15.31
N ASP A 172 15.88 0.25 15.24
CA ASP A 172 16.90 0.24 16.31
C ASP A 172 17.54 1.63 16.51
N ASP A 173 17.70 2.42 15.43
CA ASP A 173 18.20 3.79 15.52
C ASP A 173 17.15 4.69 16.20
N ILE A 174 15.88 4.56 15.84
CA ILE A 174 14.80 5.27 16.53
C ILE A 174 14.80 4.93 18.02
N LEU A 175 14.89 3.67 18.38
CA LEU A 175 14.83 3.24 19.78
C LEU A 175 16.02 3.74 20.62
N SER A 176 17.21 3.84 20.03
CA SER A 176 18.44 4.21 20.72
C SER A 176 18.80 5.70 20.62
N GLN A 177 18.41 6.40 19.54
CA GLN A 177 18.88 7.77 19.21
C GLN A 177 17.73 8.73 18.87
N HIS A 178 16.49 8.44 19.25
CA HIS A 178 15.32 9.25 18.88
C HIS A 178 15.45 10.73 19.30
N VAL A 179 16.17 11.05 20.37
CA VAL A 179 16.35 12.45 20.82
C VAL A 179 17.23 13.21 19.85
N GLU A 180 18.35 12.64 19.44
CA GLU A 180 19.28 13.21 18.48
C GLU A 180 18.61 13.38 17.11
N ILE A 181 18.00 12.32 16.61
CA ILE A 181 17.32 12.33 15.31
C ILE A 181 16.17 13.34 15.28
N ALA A 182 15.33 13.36 16.32
CA ALA A 182 14.24 14.31 16.43
C ALA A 182 14.78 15.75 16.48
N THR A 183 15.88 16.00 17.21
CA THR A 183 16.51 17.33 17.29
C THR A 183 17.03 17.78 15.93
N GLU A 184 17.69 16.91 15.19
CA GLU A 184 18.21 17.24 13.85
C GLU A 184 17.09 17.58 12.86
N ILE A 185 15.98 16.84 12.90
CA ILE A 185 14.82 17.04 12.03
C ILE A 185 14.10 18.34 12.43
N THR A 186 13.81 18.55 13.72
CA THR A 186 13.04 19.70 14.20
C THR A 186 13.81 21.02 14.12
N ASN A 187 15.14 20.98 14.09
CA ASN A 187 15.96 22.17 13.75
C ASN A 187 15.75 22.65 12.31
N LYS A 188 15.19 21.79 11.42
CA LYS A 188 14.91 22.14 10.02
C LYS A 188 13.44 22.44 9.77
N VAL A 189 12.54 21.78 10.49
CA VAL A 189 11.09 21.87 10.27
C VAL A 189 10.31 21.56 11.54
N HIS A 190 9.26 22.33 11.81
CA HIS A 190 8.28 22.02 12.87
C HIS A 190 7.35 20.91 12.39
N VAL A 191 7.72 19.65 12.65
CA VAL A 191 7.06 18.46 12.08
C VAL A 191 5.59 18.34 12.47
N LEU A 192 5.20 18.82 13.65
CA LEU A 192 3.81 18.75 14.12
C LEU A 192 2.87 19.63 13.29
N ASP A 193 3.37 20.67 12.63
CA ASP A 193 2.58 21.52 11.72
C ASP A 193 2.08 20.74 10.48
N TYR A 194 2.71 19.62 10.16
CA TYR A 194 2.42 18.80 8.98
C TYR A 194 1.89 17.41 9.33
N PHE A 195 2.05 16.97 10.57
CA PHE A 195 1.74 15.59 10.93
C PHE A 195 0.23 15.32 10.92
N ASP A 196 -0.58 16.28 11.40
CA ASP A 196 -2.03 16.15 11.36
C ASP A 196 -2.57 16.12 9.92
N ASP A 197 -2.01 16.94 9.01
CA ASP A 197 -2.38 16.89 7.60
C ASP A 197 -2.00 15.57 6.95
N TYR A 198 -0.83 15.02 7.27
CA TYR A 198 -0.45 13.69 6.83
C TYR A 198 -1.41 12.61 7.32
N LEU A 199 -1.77 12.61 8.59
CA LEU A 199 -2.71 11.65 9.15
C LEU A 199 -4.06 11.70 8.46
N ARG A 200 -4.49 12.90 8.01
CA ARG A 200 -5.75 13.11 7.33
C ARG A 200 -5.70 12.68 5.86
N GLN A 201 -4.68 13.03 5.09
CA GLN A 201 -4.68 12.88 3.63
C GLN A 201 -3.34 12.46 3.02
N GLY A 202 -2.22 12.49 3.76
CA GLY A 202 -0.87 12.41 3.20
C GLY A 202 -0.41 11.01 2.78
N TYR A 203 -1.18 9.95 3.01
CA TYR A 203 -0.81 8.58 2.64
C TYR A 203 -0.92 8.32 1.11
N TYR A 204 -1.87 8.99 0.43
CA TYR A 204 -2.14 8.82 -1.00
C TYR A 204 -1.75 10.06 -1.81
N PRO A 205 -0.76 10.02 -2.73
CA PRO A 205 -0.28 11.20 -3.47
C PRO A 205 -1.36 11.98 -4.23
N PHE A 206 -2.47 11.33 -4.61
CA PHE A 206 -3.54 11.96 -5.39
C PHE A 206 -4.36 13.02 -4.61
N TYR A 207 -4.14 13.17 -3.29
CA TYR A 207 -4.82 14.23 -2.53
C TYR A 207 -4.50 15.63 -3.09
N LYS A 208 -3.31 15.84 -3.68
CA LYS A 208 -2.93 17.12 -4.30
C LYS A 208 -3.80 17.53 -5.48
N GLU A 209 -4.48 16.58 -6.13
CA GLU A 209 -5.35 16.90 -7.25
C GLU A 209 -6.65 17.61 -6.80
N ASP A 210 -7.14 17.29 -5.61
CA ASP A 210 -8.37 17.82 -5.03
C ASP A 210 -8.36 17.59 -3.52
N PRO A 211 -7.69 18.48 -2.74
CA PRO A 211 -7.59 18.29 -1.30
C PRO A 211 -8.94 18.38 -0.56
N GLU A 212 -9.87 19.20 -1.06
CA GLU A 212 -11.19 19.39 -0.43
C GLU A 212 -12.12 18.17 -0.66
N GLY A 213 -12.08 17.58 -1.85
CA GLY A 213 -12.86 16.39 -2.21
C GLY A 213 -12.14 15.07 -1.92
N PHE A 214 -10.99 15.07 -1.24
CA PHE A 214 -10.15 13.90 -1.07
C PHE A 214 -10.86 12.75 -0.33
N ASP A 215 -11.55 13.03 0.77
CA ASP A 215 -12.22 12.02 1.59
C ASP A 215 -13.29 11.27 0.77
N GLU A 216 -14.09 11.99 -0.01
CA GLU A 216 -15.11 11.41 -0.88
C GLU A 216 -14.50 10.58 -2.02
N ARG A 217 -13.43 11.07 -2.63
CA ARG A 217 -12.69 10.35 -3.68
C ARG A 217 -12.04 9.09 -3.12
N LEU A 218 -11.48 9.13 -1.91
CA LEU A 218 -10.88 7.96 -1.27
C LEU A 218 -11.94 6.91 -0.92
N ALA A 219 -13.11 7.32 -0.43
CA ALA A 219 -14.24 6.42 -0.21
C ALA A 219 -14.69 5.74 -1.52
N GLU A 220 -14.75 6.48 -2.63
CA GLU A 220 -15.07 5.89 -3.94
C GLU A 220 -13.94 4.93 -4.43
N VAL A 221 -12.68 5.22 -4.16
CA VAL A 221 -11.56 4.29 -4.43
C VAL A 221 -11.75 2.99 -3.66
N CYS A 222 -12.11 3.03 -2.36
CA CYS A 222 -12.39 1.83 -1.57
C CYS A 222 -13.53 1.01 -2.17
N LYS A 223 -14.60 1.67 -2.60
CA LYS A 223 -15.72 1.02 -3.27
C LYS A 223 -15.30 0.35 -4.58
N GLN A 224 -14.52 1.03 -5.43
CA GLN A 224 -14.00 0.46 -6.67
C GLN A 224 -13.09 -0.75 -6.41
N VAL A 225 -12.24 -0.72 -5.37
CA VAL A 225 -11.43 -1.87 -4.98
C VAL A 225 -12.31 -3.09 -4.65
N ILE A 226 -13.39 -2.89 -3.87
CA ILE A 226 -14.29 -3.98 -3.50
C ILE A 226 -15.14 -4.46 -4.69
N GLU A 227 -15.64 -3.55 -5.52
CA GLU A 227 -16.57 -3.88 -6.61
C GLU A 227 -15.89 -4.36 -7.89
N GLN A 228 -14.63 -3.96 -8.11
CA GLN A 228 -13.93 -4.20 -9.37
C GLN A 228 -12.62 -4.97 -9.19
N ASP A 229 -11.73 -4.51 -8.28
CA ASP A 229 -10.38 -5.09 -8.18
C ASP A 229 -10.39 -6.46 -7.50
N ILE A 230 -11.20 -6.66 -6.44
CA ILE A 230 -11.36 -7.97 -5.80
C ILE A 230 -11.97 -8.99 -6.77
N PRO A 231 -13.11 -8.70 -7.47
CA PRO A 231 -13.66 -9.63 -8.45
C PRO A 231 -12.76 -9.90 -9.66
N ALA A 232 -11.92 -8.96 -10.06
CA ALA A 232 -10.98 -9.15 -11.17
C ALA A 232 -9.87 -10.17 -10.86
N VAL A 233 -9.52 -10.34 -9.58
CA VAL A 233 -8.42 -11.21 -9.13
C VAL A 233 -8.94 -12.52 -8.52
N THR A 234 -10.13 -12.49 -7.93
CA THR A 234 -10.72 -13.64 -7.21
C THR A 234 -12.17 -13.78 -7.64
N GLU A 235 -12.57 -14.97 -8.07
CA GLU A 235 -13.97 -15.24 -8.37
C GLU A 235 -14.83 -15.09 -7.11
N VAL A 236 -15.66 -14.06 -7.08
CA VAL A 236 -16.59 -13.77 -5.99
C VAL A 236 -17.97 -13.44 -6.54
N GLU A 237 -18.98 -13.97 -5.89
CA GLU A 237 -20.39 -13.67 -6.23
C GLU A 237 -20.76 -12.24 -5.78
N TYR A 238 -21.75 -11.65 -6.43
CA TYR A 238 -22.28 -10.33 -6.07
C TYR A 238 -22.67 -10.20 -4.59
N ALA A 239 -23.28 -11.24 -4.02
CA ALA A 239 -23.62 -11.29 -2.60
C ALA A 239 -22.38 -11.14 -1.69
N THR A 240 -21.25 -11.71 -2.08
CA THR A 240 -19.97 -11.59 -1.36
C THR A 240 -19.44 -10.16 -1.42
N VAL A 241 -19.56 -9.48 -2.56
CA VAL A 241 -19.19 -8.06 -2.70
C VAL A 241 -19.99 -7.18 -1.73
N GLN A 242 -21.31 -7.42 -1.59
CA GLN A 242 -22.13 -6.67 -0.62
C GLN A 242 -21.72 -6.95 0.84
N LYS A 243 -21.35 -8.19 1.15
CA LYS A 243 -20.84 -8.56 2.49
C LYS A 243 -19.48 -7.91 2.79
N LEU A 244 -18.58 -7.81 1.81
CA LEU A 244 -17.30 -7.10 1.92
C LEU A 244 -17.51 -5.61 2.23
N LYS A 245 -18.42 -4.95 1.53
CA LYS A 245 -18.77 -3.55 1.82
C LYS A 245 -19.29 -3.39 3.25
N LYS A 246 -20.28 -4.22 3.63
CA LYS A 246 -20.85 -4.18 4.96
C LYS A 246 -19.81 -4.42 6.04
N LEU A 247 -18.89 -5.37 5.84
CA LEU A 247 -17.81 -5.65 6.76
C LEU A 247 -16.85 -4.46 6.90
N LEU A 248 -16.45 -3.82 5.79
CA LEU A 248 -15.59 -2.64 5.83
C LEU A 248 -16.23 -1.51 6.65
N TYR A 249 -17.53 -1.24 6.45
CA TYR A 249 -18.25 -0.21 7.21
C TYR A 249 -18.42 -0.58 8.70
N ILE A 250 -18.63 -1.86 9.04
CA ILE A 250 -18.66 -2.32 10.44
C ILE A 250 -17.31 -2.04 11.11
N ILE A 251 -16.22 -2.35 10.43
CA ILE A 251 -14.87 -2.09 10.94
C ILE A 251 -14.64 -0.58 11.07
N ALA A 252 -14.90 0.21 10.04
CA ALA A 252 -14.69 1.66 10.05
C ALA A 252 -15.46 2.37 11.18
N ALA A 253 -16.65 1.88 11.56
CA ALA A 253 -17.46 2.45 12.62
C ALA A 253 -16.98 2.10 14.04
N GLN A 254 -16.11 1.11 14.22
CA GLN A 254 -15.76 0.53 15.52
C GLN A 254 -14.25 0.48 15.83
N VAL A 255 -13.37 0.86 14.89
CA VAL A 255 -11.91 0.79 15.11
C VAL A 255 -11.39 1.81 16.14
N PRO A 256 -10.32 1.49 16.88
CA PRO A 256 -9.65 0.19 16.98
C PRO A 256 -10.52 -0.76 17.77
N PHE A 257 -10.65 -1.97 17.27
CA PHE A 257 -11.66 -2.79 17.86
C PHE A 257 -11.18 -4.23 18.07
N ILE A 258 -11.44 -4.72 19.28
CA ILE A 258 -11.28 -6.11 19.60
C ILE A 258 -12.58 -6.79 19.17
N PRO A 259 -12.58 -7.49 18.03
CA PRO A 259 -13.81 -7.95 17.43
C PRO A 259 -14.43 -9.10 18.22
N LYS A 260 -15.71 -8.98 18.52
CA LYS A 260 -16.52 -10.15 18.84
C LYS A 260 -16.90 -10.80 17.51
N MET A 261 -16.08 -11.74 17.06
CA MET A 261 -16.21 -12.33 15.74
C MET A 261 -17.58 -12.96 15.46
N GLU A 262 -18.21 -13.56 16.49
CA GLU A 262 -19.55 -14.14 16.37
C GLU A 262 -20.63 -13.08 16.04
N ASP A 263 -20.50 -11.88 16.60
CA ASP A 263 -21.44 -10.78 16.30
C ASP A 263 -21.27 -10.33 14.83
N ILE A 264 -20.03 -10.26 14.36
CA ILE A 264 -19.72 -9.93 12.93
C ILE A 264 -20.31 -11.00 12.02
N TYR A 265 -20.07 -12.28 12.32
CA TYR A 265 -20.61 -13.38 11.51
C TYR A 265 -22.13 -13.35 11.45
N THR A 266 -22.78 -13.08 12.58
CA THR A 266 -24.24 -12.96 12.65
C THR A 266 -24.75 -11.79 11.83
N GLN A 267 -24.13 -10.60 11.96
CA GLN A 267 -24.53 -9.42 11.19
C GLN A 267 -24.35 -9.59 9.67
N LEU A 268 -23.34 -10.34 9.26
CA LEU A 268 -23.03 -10.62 7.84
C LEU A 268 -23.80 -11.84 7.30
N GLU A 269 -24.50 -12.59 8.16
CA GLU A 269 -25.13 -13.84 7.80
C GLU A 269 -24.14 -14.81 7.13
N VAL A 270 -23.00 -15.05 7.79
CA VAL A 270 -21.92 -15.92 7.32
C VAL A 270 -21.48 -16.87 8.43
N ASN A 271 -20.92 -18.01 8.05
CA ASN A 271 -20.20 -18.86 8.98
C ASN A 271 -18.79 -18.33 9.25
N ARG A 272 -18.09 -18.91 10.22
CA ARG A 272 -16.74 -18.52 10.62
C ARG A 272 -15.74 -18.53 9.45
N GLU A 273 -15.76 -19.57 8.63
CA GLU A 273 -14.82 -19.72 7.51
C GLU A 273 -15.03 -18.61 6.46
N GLN A 274 -16.28 -18.38 6.09
CA GLN A 274 -16.64 -17.29 5.19
C GLN A 274 -16.25 -15.93 5.75
N GLY A 275 -16.48 -15.67 7.04
CA GLY A 275 -16.11 -14.41 7.67
C GLY A 275 -14.59 -14.18 7.68
N LEU A 276 -13.79 -15.20 7.98
CA LEU A 276 -12.33 -15.13 7.90
C LEU A 276 -11.84 -14.90 6.46
N LYS A 277 -12.49 -15.49 5.47
CA LYS A 277 -12.18 -15.25 4.05
C LYS A 277 -12.48 -13.80 3.63
N LEU A 278 -13.58 -13.22 4.11
CA LEU A 278 -13.89 -11.81 3.86
C LEU A 278 -12.83 -10.88 4.46
N LEU A 279 -12.36 -11.15 5.69
CA LEU A 279 -11.28 -10.39 6.31
C LEU A 279 -9.96 -10.52 5.53
N ASP A 280 -9.60 -11.72 5.08
CA ASP A 280 -8.41 -11.96 4.26
C ASP A 280 -8.46 -11.15 2.96
N LEU A 281 -9.62 -11.12 2.28
CA LEU A 281 -9.80 -10.34 1.06
C LEU A 281 -9.63 -8.84 1.29
N LEU A 282 -10.20 -8.28 2.37
CA LEU A 282 -10.04 -6.85 2.70
C LEU A 282 -8.60 -6.50 3.09
N GLU A 283 -7.91 -7.38 3.83
CA GLU A 283 -6.50 -7.17 4.21
C GLU A 283 -5.58 -7.20 2.99
N ARG A 284 -5.74 -8.19 2.12
CA ARG A 284 -5.01 -8.28 0.84
C ARG A 284 -5.27 -7.09 -0.07
N ALA A 285 -6.48 -6.55 -0.02
CA ALA A 285 -6.86 -5.34 -0.75
C ALA A 285 -6.27 -4.06 -0.13
N ALA A 286 -5.55 -4.16 0.99
CA ALA A 286 -5.01 -3.05 1.76
C ALA A 286 -6.09 -2.03 2.21
N LEU A 287 -7.25 -2.54 2.62
CA LEU A 287 -8.33 -1.76 3.21
C LEU A 287 -8.37 -1.89 4.74
N ILE A 288 -7.91 -3.03 5.27
CA ILE A 288 -7.80 -3.27 6.72
C ILE A 288 -6.46 -3.87 7.09
N GLY A 289 -6.11 -3.80 8.37
CA GLY A 289 -5.03 -4.52 9.00
C GLY A 289 -5.54 -5.46 10.09
N GLN A 290 -4.99 -6.67 10.16
CA GLN A 290 -5.30 -7.67 11.17
C GLN A 290 -4.13 -7.84 12.13
N LEU A 291 -4.31 -7.51 13.39
CA LEU A 291 -3.31 -7.77 14.42
C LEU A 291 -3.66 -9.08 15.15
N LYS A 292 -2.70 -9.99 15.23
CA LYS A 292 -2.84 -11.32 15.80
C LYS A 292 -1.72 -11.57 16.81
N THR A 293 -2.00 -12.39 17.83
CA THR A 293 -0.92 -12.91 18.69
C THR A 293 0.07 -13.75 17.86
N SER A 294 1.32 -13.87 18.30
CA SER A 294 2.36 -14.63 17.57
C SER A 294 1.92 -16.07 17.27
N VAL A 295 1.19 -16.71 18.19
CA VAL A 295 0.67 -18.08 18.01
C VAL A 295 -0.42 -18.15 16.92
N LYS A 296 -1.29 -17.14 16.85
CA LYS A 296 -2.34 -17.08 15.83
C LYS A 296 -1.80 -16.65 14.46
N ALA A 297 -0.76 -15.83 14.42
CA ALA A 297 -0.15 -15.36 13.18
C ALA A 297 0.45 -16.52 12.34
N VAL A 298 0.91 -17.57 12.99
CA VAL A 298 1.42 -18.79 12.33
C VAL A 298 0.31 -19.64 11.71
N LYS A 299 -0.93 -19.54 12.21
CA LYS A 299 -2.07 -20.31 11.72
C LYS A 299 -2.76 -19.57 10.58
N LYS A 300 -2.78 -20.16 9.39
CA LYS A 300 -3.63 -19.68 8.29
C LYS A 300 -5.09 -19.63 8.77
N MET A 301 -5.83 -18.58 8.41
CA MET A 301 -7.26 -18.45 8.75
C MET A 301 -7.58 -18.46 10.26
N SER A 302 -6.79 -17.76 11.07
CA SER A 302 -7.12 -17.50 12.46
C SER A 302 -7.85 -16.17 12.64
N SER A 303 -8.75 -16.10 13.64
CA SER A 303 -9.43 -14.85 13.96
C SER A 303 -8.44 -13.80 14.46
N PRO A 304 -8.56 -12.54 14.03
CA PRO A 304 -7.74 -11.45 14.55
C PRO A 304 -8.04 -11.17 16.03
N ASP A 305 -7.05 -10.64 16.72
CA ASP A 305 -7.21 -10.14 18.09
C ASP A 305 -7.58 -8.66 18.09
N LYS A 306 -7.13 -7.90 17.10
CA LYS A 306 -7.49 -6.49 16.89
C LYS A 306 -7.58 -6.19 15.39
N LEU A 307 -8.49 -5.29 15.03
CA LEU A 307 -8.70 -4.84 13.65
C LEU A 307 -8.44 -3.35 13.53
N PHE A 308 -7.85 -2.95 12.40
CA PHE A 308 -7.60 -1.58 12.00
C PHE A 308 -8.08 -1.37 10.57
N LEU A 309 -8.39 -0.13 10.19
CA LEU A 309 -8.28 0.27 8.78
C LEU A 309 -6.80 0.30 8.39
N ASP A 310 -6.48 0.13 7.11
CA ASP A 310 -5.08 0.01 6.67
C ASP A 310 -4.23 1.23 7.03
N ASN A 311 -4.81 2.42 6.96
CA ASN A 311 -4.12 3.68 7.25
C ASN A 311 -5.09 4.74 7.78
N PRO A 312 -4.58 5.83 8.42
CA PRO A 312 -5.42 6.89 9.00
C PRO A 312 -6.33 7.61 7.99
N ASN A 313 -5.88 7.81 6.74
CA ASN A 313 -6.71 8.50 5.73
C ASN A 313 -8.03 7.76 5.47
N LEU A 314 -8.02 6.41 5.51
CA LEU A 314 -9.25 5.62 5.40
C LEU A 314 -10.23 5.87 6.56
N MET A 315 -9.72 6.23 7.73
CA MET A 315 -10.58 6.57 8.88
C MET A 315 -11.36 7.86 8.64
N TYR A 316 -10.71 8.88 8.08
CA TYR A 316 -11.37 10.14 7.73
C TYR A 316 -12.37 9.95 6.57
N ALA A 317 -12.01 9.16 5.57
CA ALA A 317 -12.87 8.91 4.42
C ALA A 317 -14.10 8.02 4.72
N LEU A 318 -14.02 7.10 5.69
CA LEU A 318 -15.05 6.09 5.94
C LEU A 318 -15.79 6.27 7.28
N SER A 319 -15.29 7.11 8.20
CA SER A 319 -15.91 7.38 9.51
C SER A 319 -16.27 8.85 9.65
N SER A 320 -17.47 9.13 10.16
CA SER A 320 -17.91 10.51 10.41
C SER A 320 -17.18 11.20 11.58
N THR A 321 -16.66 10.42 12.53
CA THR A 321 -16.02 10.93 13.74
C THR A 321 -14.89 9.99 14.18
N PRO A 322 -13.73 10.00 13.49
CA PRO A 322 -12.62 9.14 13.86
C PRO A 322 -12.03 9.58 15.21
N GLU A 323 -11.85 8.64 16.13
CA GLU A 323 -11.25 8.91 17.43
C GLU A 323 -9.74 9.07 17.33
N ILE A 324 -9.16 10.07 17.97
CA ILE A 324 -7.73 10.39 17.91
C ILE A 324 -6.85 9.26 18.46
N GLY A 325 -7.30 8.50 19.45
CA GLY A 325 -6.58 7.33 19.94
C GLY A 325 -6.43 6.27 18.87
N THR A 326 -7.50 6.04 18.12
CA THR A 326 -7.56 5.11 17.00
C THR A 326 -6.67 5.53 15.85
N ILE A 327 -6.66 6.83 15.51
CA ILE A 327 -5.79 7.40 14.46
C ILE A 327 -4.32 7.10 14.80
N ARG A 328 -3.90 7.34 16.05
CA ARG A 328 -2.54 7.10 16.52
C ARG A 328 -2.12 5.64 16.39
N GLU A 329 -2.95 4.74 16.85
CA GLU A 329 -2.67 3.31 16.78
C GLU A 329 -2.68 2.80 15.33
N THR A 330 -3.61 3.29 14.50
CA THR A 330 -3.66 2.94 13.06
C THR A 330 -2.40 3.43 12.34
N PHE A 331 -1.96 4.67 12.61
CA PHE A 331 -0.70 5.19 12.06
C PHE A 331 0.49 4.32 12.49
N PHE A 332 0.63 4.06 13.78
CA PHE A 332 1.73 3.26 14.32
C PHE A 332 1.76 1.86 13.69
N TYR A 333 0.62 1.18 13.67
CA TYR A 333 0.49 -0.12 13.04
C TYR A 333 0.85 -0.08 11.55
N ASN A 334 0.29 0.90 10.81
CA ASN A 334 0.55 1.06 9.38
C ASN A 334 2.05 1.23 9.10
N GLN A 335 2.73 2.14 9.79
CA GLN A 335 4.14 2.43 9.51
C GLN A 335 5.05 1.24 9.86
N LEU A 336 4.85 0.59 11.01
CA LEU A 336 5.69 -0.52 11.43
C LEU A 336 5.43 -1.80 10.64
N SER A 337 4.18 -2.12 10.32
CA SER A 337 3.84 -3.35 9.58
C SER A 337 4.44 -3.41 8.17
N ARG A 338 4.95 -2.29 7.64
CA ARG A 338 5.64 -2.23 6.33
C ARG A 338 7.09 -2.70 6.39
N VAL A 339 7.71 -2.66 7.58
CA VAL A 339 9.15 -2.93 7.77
C VAL A 339 9.45 -3.93 8.87
N CYS A 340 8.51 -4.16 9.80
CA CYS A 340 8.66 -5.03 10.96
C CYS A 340 7.52 -6.04 11.05
N LYS A 341 7.75 -7.12 11.79
CA LYS A 341 6.70 -8.04 12.22
C LYS A 341 5.97 -7.42 13.41
N VAL A 342 4.65 -7.24 13.31
CA VAL A 342 3.83 -6.66 14.38
C VAL A 342 2.79 -7.68 14.84
N ASN A 343 2.77 -7.96 16.15
CA ASN A 343 1.86 -8.91 16.78
C ASN A 343 1.04 -8.24 17.91
N TYR A 344 -0.09 -8.85 18.26
CA TYR A 344 -0.88 -8.47 19.42
C TYR A 344 -0.23 -9.02 20.69
N PRO A 345 0.12 -8.17 21.69
CA PRO A 345 0.74 -8.61 22.94
C PRO A 345 -0.31 -8.97 24.01
N ASP A 346 0.13 -9.61 25.08
CA ASP A 346 -0.68 -9.82 26.29
C ASP A 346 -0.87 -8.52 27.10
N ARG A 347 0.07 -7.57 26.99
CA ARG A 347 0.05 -6.24 27.60
C ARG A 347 0.55 -5.20 26.61
N GLY A 348 0.07 -3.96 26.74
CA GLY A 348 0.38 -2.89 25.79
C GLY A 348 -0.43 -3.01 24.51
N ASP A 349 -0.03 -2.25 23.49
CA ASP A 349 -0.78 -2.16 22.24
C ASP A 349 -0.17 -3.00 21.10
N PHE A 350 1.17 -3.09 21.02
CA PHE A 350 1.89 -3.77 19.93
C PHE A 350 3.17 -4.46 20.41
N LEU A 351 3.41 -5.67 19.92
CA LEU A 351 4.67 -6.39 20.06
C LEU A 351 5.36 -6.42 18.68
N VAL A 352 6.52 -5.76 18.59
CA VAL A 352 7.28 -5.60 17.35
C VAL A 352 8.50 -6.51 17.37
N ASP A 353 8.69 -7.28 16.28
CA ASP A 353 9.76 -8.25 16.06
C ASP A 353 9.93 -9.26 17.22
N ASP A 354 8.80 -9.63 17.86
CA ASP A 354 8.72 -10.50 19.04
C ASP A 354 9.62 -10.04 20.21
N ARG A 355 10.03 -8.77 20.21
CA ARG A 355 11.04 -8.23 21.15
C ARG A 355 10.65 -6.91 21.81
N TYR A 356 10.09 -5.97 21.04
CA TYR A 356 9.83 -4.61 21.50
C TYR A 356 8.35 -4.41 21.78
N LEU A 357 8.04 -4.04 23.03
CA LEU A 357 6.66 -3.77 23.45
C LEU A 357 6.36 -2.28 23.35
N PHE A 358 5.25 -1.95 22.71
CA PHE A 358 4.84 -0.55 22.57
C PHE A 358 3.45 -0.32 23.17
N GLU A 359 3.28 0.87 23.72
CA GLU A 359 2.02 1.48 24.06
C GLU A 359 1.93 2.83 23.34
N VAL A 360 0.80 3.11 22.70
CA VAL A 360 0.59 4.31 21.88
C VAL A 360 -0.36 5.26 22.60
N GLY A 361 -0.08 6.57 22.55
CA GLY A 361 -0.99 7.51 23.18
C GLY A 361 -0.65 8.98 22.99
N GLY A 362 -1.45 9.84 23.61
CA GLY A 362 -1.21 11.27 23.63
C GLY A 362 -0.22 11.71 24.71
N PRO A 363 0.06 13.03 24.86
CA PRO A 363 1.10 13.57 25.73
C PRO A 363 1.00 13.18 27.19
N LYS A 364 -0.23 12.86 27.67
CA LYS A 364 -0.52 12.50 29.06
C LYS A 364 -0.45 10.99 29.32
N LYS A 365 -0.14 10.17 28.30
CA LYS A 365 -0.07 8.70 28.47
C LYS A 365 1.03 8.34 29.47
N SER A 366 0.67 7.50 30.44
CA SER A 366 1.60 7.05 31.49
C SER A 366 2.24 5.71 31.11
N PHE A 367 3.45 5.48 31.63
CA PHE A 367 4.20 4.23 31.43
C PHE A 367 3.75 3.07 32.32
N ASN A 368 2.68 3.25 33.12
CA ASN A 368 2.33 2.36 34.22
C ASN A 368 1.99 0.92 33.81
N GLN A 369 1.46 0.72 32.60
CA GLN A 369 1.02 -0.61 32.16
C GLN A 369 2.20 -1.51 31.74
N ILE A 370 3.30 -0.91 31.24
CA ILE A 370 4.44 -1.63 30.67
C ILE A 370 5.79 -1.31 31.31
N LYS A 371 5.83 -0.48 32.38
CA LYS A 371 7.06 0.02 33.01
C LYS A 371 8.00 -1.09 33.53
N ASP A 372 7.44 -2.25 33.89
CA ASP A 372 8.19 -3.37 34.47
C ASP A 372 8.56 -4.41 33.39
N ILE A 373 8.37 -4.09 32.12
CA ILE A 373 8.67 -4.97 30.98
C ILE A 373 9.91 -4.45 30.28
N GLU A 374 10.90 -5.31 30.11
CA GLU A 374 12.12 -5.00 29.36
C GLU A 374 11.79 -4.70 27.90
N ASN A 375 12.54 -3.79 27.26
CA ASN A 375 12.35 -3.36 25.88
C ASN A 375 10.95 -2.79 25.62
N SER A 376 10.37 -2.09 26.58
CA SER A 376 9.07 -1.43 26.46
C SER A 376 9.22 0.07 26.21
N PHE A 377 8.36 0.61 25.33
CA PHE A 377 8.40 2.00 24.86
C PHE A 377 7.00 2.60 24.79
N LEU A 378 6.93 3.93 24.94
CA LEU A 378 5.72 4.70 24.63
C LEU A 378 5.91 5.47 23.32
N ALA A 379 5.04 5.27 22.36
CA ALA A 379 4.93 6.12 21.18
C ALA A 379 3.92 7.25 21.49
N ILE A 380 4.43 8.47 21.63
CA ILE A 380 3.66 9.61 22.14
C ILE A 380 3.41 10.62 21.05
N ASP A 381 2.14 10.91 20.81
CA ASP A 381 1.70 11.95 19.89
C ASP A 381 1.69 13.34 20.55
N GLY A 382 1.76 14.40 19.72
CA GLY A 382 1.70 15.80 20.16
C GLY A 382 2.96 16.27 20.88
N VAL A 383 4.11 15.63 20.66
CA VAL A 383 5.42 16.04 21.15
C VAL A 383 6.45 15.99 20.05
N GLU A 384 7.32 16.99 19.95
CA GLU A 384 8.44 17.01 19.00
C GLU A 384 9.61 16.14 19.48
N PHE A 385 9.83 16.08 20.80
CA PHE A 385 10.98 15.41 21.40
C PHE A 385 10.54 14.33 22.37
N GLY A 386 11.32 13.24 22.38
CA GLY A 386 11.17 12.18 23.35
C GLY A 386 12.10 12.30 24.56
N ARG A 387 11.96 11.37 25.51
CA ARG A 387 12.84 11.25 26.67
C ARG A 387 12.84 9.82 27.21
N GLY A 388 14.01 9.20 27.33
CA GLY A 388 14.13 7.81 27.76
C GLY A 388 13.35 6.89 26.83
N ASN A 389 12.42 6.09 27.34
CA ASN A 389 11.62 5.18 26.53
C ASN A 389 10.34 5.83 25.95
N LYS A 390 10.20 7.16 26.03
CA LYS A 390 9.12 7.91 25.38
C LYS A 390 9.60 8.48 24.07
N ILE A 391 9.05 8.02 22.98
CA ILE A 391 9.46 8.33 21.60
C ILE A 391 8.33 9.12 20.93
N PRO A 392 8.62 10.20 20.19
CA PRO A 392 7.60 10.90 19.41
C PRO A 392 6.94 9.98 18.39
N LEU A 393 5.61 9.97 18.33
CA LEU A 393 4.85 9.12 17.42
C LEU A 393 5.20 9.38 15.95
N TRP A 394 5.35 10.66 15.57
CA TRP A 394 5.66 11.05 14.20
C TRP A 394 6.96 10.44 13.66
N LEU A 395 7.93 10.16 14.55
CA LEU A 395 9.24 9.64 14.15
C LEU A 395 9.16 8.25 13.52
N PHE A 396 8.17 7.44 13.91
CA PHE A 396 7.91 6.15 13.27
C PHE A 396 7.48 6.28 11.80
N GLY A 397 7.05 7.45 11.37
CA GLY A 397 6.80 7.76 9.96
C GLY A 397 8.07 7.97 9.10
N PHE A 398 9.27 7.75 9.68
CA PHE A 398 10.56 7.80 8.99
C PHE A 398 11.16 6.41 8.74
N LEU A 399 10.45 5.34 9.06
CA LEU A 399 10.93 3.96 8.92
C LEU A 399 11.10 3.51 7.46
N TYR A 400 10.35 4.10 6.51
CA TYR A 400 10.45 3.78 5.09
C TYR A 400 10.23 4.99 4.20
#